data_8f48fe448e4e33a1d0baa2565cdf4975
#
_entry.id   8f48fe448e4e33a1d0baa2565cdf4975
#
_cell.length_a   1.000
_cell.length_b   1.000
_cell.length_c   1.000
_cell.angle_alpha   90.00
_cell.angle_beta   90.00
_cell.angle_gamma   90.00
#
_symmetry.space_group_name_H-M   'P 1'
#
loop_
_entity.id
_entity.type
_entity.pdbx_description
1 polymer ?
#
loop_
_entity_poly.entity_id
_entity_poly.type
_entity_poly.pdbx_seq_one_letter_code
_entity_poly.pdbx_strand_id
1 'polypeptide(L)'
;MGLVGRAIAERARSPFGLKPQDVLVVLKILVCGDREWRLLDLGQEIGLSQTEVSFALVRARHSGLVDDSKRRPNRTALEEFLIHGLKYVFPAEMGAVCRGLPTSHSMTPLSKTIVSEPHDQYVWPYADGNVRGQSVAPLYPSVPYAASRDPKLHE
;
A
#
# COMPACT_ATOMS: atom_id res chain seq x y z
N MET A 1 -18.64 -27.97 -19.90
CA MET A 1 -18.07 -27.02 -18.92
C MET A 1 -19.20 -26.56 -18.01
N GLY A 2 -19.26 -27.18 -16.85
CA GLY A 2 -20.39 -27.03 -15.95
C GLY A 2 -20.34 -25.78 -15.06
N LEU A 3 -21.36 -25.67 -14.22
CA LEU A 3 -21.55 -24.60 -13.20
C LEU A 3 -20.29 -24.23 -12.40
N VAL A 4 -19.38 -25.16 -12.17
CA VAL A 4 -18.11 -24.94 -11.44
C VAL A 4 -17.18 -24.03 -12.23
N GLY A 5 -17.07 -24.16 -13.54
CA GLY A 5 -16.23 -23.30 -14.37
C GLY A 5 -16.74 -21.85 -14.43
N ARG A 6 -18.07 -21.65 -14.41
CA ARG A 6 -18.69 -20.32 -14.33
C ARG A 6 -18.43 -19.66 -12.98
N ALA A 7 -18.57 -20.39 -11.87
CA ALA A 7 -18.32 -19.87 -10.53
C ALA A 7 -16.85 -19.45 -10.31
N ILE A 8 -15.89 -20.18 -10.91
CA ILE A 8 -14.47 -19.83 -10.85
C ILE A 8 -14.17 -18.58 -11.70
N ALA A 9 -14.73 -18.50 -12.90
CA ALA A 9 -14.59 -17.34 -13.78
C ALA A 9 -15.26 -16.09 -13.19
N GLU A 10 -16.37 -16.25 -12.48
CA GLU A 10 -17.10 -15.19 -11.80
C GLU A 10 -16.33 -14.68 -10.56
N ARG A 11 -15.67 -15.58 -9.80
CA ARG A 11 -14.77 -15.21 -8.69
C ARG A 11 -13.53 -14.46 -9.19
N ALA A 12 -12.96 -14.83 -10.31
CA ALA A 12 -11.82 -14.14 -10.92
C ALA A 12 -12.18 -12.72 -11.42
N ARG A 13 -13.46 -12.44 -11.62
CA ARG A 13 -14.01 -11.13 -12.02
C ARG A 13 -14.73 -10.42 -10.88
N SER A 14 -14.60 -10.88 -9.63
CA SER A 14 -15.24 -10.27 -8.48
C SER A 14 -14.87 -8.80 -8.37
N PRO A 15 -15.83 -7.86 -8.37
CA PRO A 15 -15.57 -6.45 -8.15
C PRO A 15 -15.04 -6.17 -6.74
N PHE A 16 -15.07 -7.15 -5.86
CA PHE A 16 -14.63 -7.09 -4.47
C PHE A 16 -13.21 -7.61 -4.24
N GLY A 17 -12.50 -8.04 -5.30
CA GLY A 17 -11.10 -8.43 -5.18
C GLY A 17 -10.22 -7.28 -4.71
N LEU A 18 -9.34 -7.54 -3.72
CA LEU A 18 -8.41 -6.56 -3.17
C LEU A 18 -7.51 -6.00 -4.28
N LYS A 19 -7.31 -4.70 -4.28
CA LYS A 19 -6.42 -3.98 -5.21
C LYS A 19 -5.26 -3.33 -4.45
N PRO A 20 -4.13 -3.04 -5.13
CA PRO A 20 -2.95 -2.46 -4.47
C PRO A 20 -3.27 -1.15 -3.73
N GLN A 21 -4.06 -0.27 -4.32
CA GLN A 21 -4.46 0.99 -3.69
C GLN A 21 -5.28 0.81 -2.41
N ASP A 22 -5.95 -0.33 -2.26
CA ASP A 22 -6.74 -0.61 -1.05
C ASP A 22 -5.83 -0.78 0.16
N VAL A 23 -4.66 -1.40 -0.03
CA VAL A 23 -3.66 -1.54 1.02
C VAL A 23 -3.13 -0.17 1.46
N LEU A 24 -2.86 0.73 0.51
CA LEU A 24 -2.46 2.11 0.81
C LEU A 24 -3.53 2.83 1.65
N VAL A 25 -4.80 2.71 1.27
CA VAL A 25 -5.92 3.32 2.03
C VAL A 25 -5.99 2.75 3.45
N VAL A 26 -5.90 1.43 3.61
CA VAL A 26 -5.95 0.79 4.94
C VAL A 26 -4.78 1.21 5.81
N LEU A 27 -3.55 1.28 5.26
CA LEU A 27 -2.38 1.77 5.98
C LEU A 27 -2.55 3.24 6.38
N LYS A 28 -3.12 4.08 5.49
CA LYS A 28 -3.37 5.47 5.81
C LYS A 28 -4.35 5.64 6.97
N ILE A 29 -5.46 4.92 6.99
CA ILE A 29 -6.39 5.00 8.12
C ILE A 29 -5.80 4.42 9.41
N LEU A 30 -4.92 3.42 9.32
CA LEU A 30 -4.17 2.92 10.47
C LEU A 30 -3.30 4.03 11.10
N VAL A 31 -2.59 4.76 10.26
CA VAL A 31 -1.72 5.87 10.69
C VAL A 31 -2.52 7.06 11.23
N CYS A 32 -3.73 7.30 10.72
CA CYS A 32 -4.63 8.32 11.26
C CYS A 32 -5.01 8.04 12.73
N GLY A 33 -5.03 6.77 13.15
CA GLY A 33 -5.41 6.42 14.51
C GLY A 33 -6.82 6.91 14.86
N ASP A 34 -6.91 7.69 15.94
CA ASP A 34 -8.18 8.26 16.40
C ASP A 34 -8.56 9.59 15.74
N ARG A 35 -7.72 10.11 14.82
CA ARG A 35 -8.04 11.32 14.06
C ARG A 35 -9.27 11.07 13.19
N GLU A 36 -10.26 11.95 13.30
CA GLU A 36 -11.38 11.96 12.36
C GLU A 36 -10.91 12.34 10.95
N TRP A 37 -11.47 11.71 9.96
CA TRP A 37 -11.14 11.94 8.56
C TRP A 37 -12.38 11.81 7.67
N ARG A 38 -12.37 12.50 6.56
CA ARG A 38 -13.36 12.38 5.49
C ARG A 38 -12.71 11.73 4.27
N LEU A 39 -13.52 11.11 3.42
CA LEU A 39 -13.03 10.45 2.20
C LEU A 39 -12.23 11.41 1.30
N LEU A 40 -12.69 12.64 1.19
CA LEU A 40 -12.02 13.67 0.38
C LEU A 40 -10.63 13.99 0.96
N ASP A 41 -10.52 14.17 2.27
CA ASP A 41 -9.26 14.52 2.93
C ASP A 41 -8.24 13.39 2.78
N LEU A 42 -8.66 12.14 3.04
CA LEU A 42 -7.81 10.97 2.82
C LEU A 42 -7.33 10.91 1.37
N GLY A 43 -8.22 11.07 0.41
CA GLY A 43 -7.89 11.03 -1.01
C GLY A 43 -6.83 12.07 -1.38
N GLN A 44 -6.98 13.30 -0.93
CA GLN A 44 -6.00 14.38 -1.16
C GLN A 44 -4.63 14.06 -0.54
N GLU A 45 -4.61 13.50 0.68
CA GLU A 45 -3.38 13.15 1.38
C GLU A 45 -2.59 12.01 0.70
N ILE A 46 -3.27 11.09 0.02
CA ILE A 46 -2.65 9.91 -0.61
C ILE A 46 -2.71 9.88 -2.14
N GLY A 47 -3.20 10.95 -2.76
CA GLY A 47 -3.25 11.08 -4.22
C GLY A 47 -4.31 10.21 -4.90
N LEU A 48 -5.45 9.99 -4.24
CA LEU A 48 -6.61 9.27 -4.77
C LEU A 48 -7.86 10.17 -4.79
N SER A 49 -8.78 9.89 -5.69
CA SER A 49 -10.10 10.53 -5.67
C SER A 49 -10.93 10.02 -4.49
N GLN A 50 -11.92 10.80 -4.07
CA GLN A 50 -12.87 10.39 -3.05
C GLN A 50 -13.58 9.09 -3.41
N THR A 51 -13.92 8.91 -4.68
CA THR A 51 -14.58 7.71 -5.20
C THR A 51 -13.66 6.48 -5.09
N GLU A 52 -12.38 6.62 -5.45
CA GLU A 52 -11.39 5.54 -5.30
C GLU A 52 -11.22 5.13 -3.84
N VAL A 53 -11.13 6.10 -2.92
CA VAL A 53 -11.06 5.81 -1.47
C VAL A 53 -12.31 5.07 -1.00
N SER A 54 -13.49 5.50 -1.43
CA SER A 54 -14.76 4.84 -1.08
C SER A 54 -14.80 3.38 -1.53
N PHE A 55 -14.45 3.11 -2.78
CA PHE A 55 -14.40 1.74 -3.30
C PHE A 55 -13.31 0.89 -2.66
N ALA A 56 -12.15 1.49 -2.37
CA ALA A 56 -11.09 0.80 -1.65
C ALA A 56 -11.55 0.31 -0.27
N LEU A 57 -12.27 1.13 0.46
CA LEU A 57 -12.82 0.75 1.78
C LEU A 57 -13.89 -0.35 1.69
N VAL A 58 -14.70 -0.36 0.62
CA VAL A 58 -15.66 -1.45 0.37
C VAL A 58 -14.95 -2.76 0.14
N ARG A 59 -13.90 -2.78 -0.71
CA ARG A 59 -13.11 -3.98 -0.99
C ARG A 59 -12.32 -4.43 0.24
N ALA A 60 -11.73 -3.49 0.99
CA ALA A 60 -11.00 -3.77 2.22
C ALA A 60 -11.92 -4.38 3.30
N ARG A 61 -13.15 -3.89 3.43
CA ARG A 61 -14.17 -4.50 4.30
C ARG A 61 -14.49 -5.92 3.87
N HIS A 62 -14.72 -6.13 2.60
CA HIS A 62 -15.01 -7.46 2.05
C HIS A 62 -13.87 -8.45 2.31
N SER A 63 -12.63 -7.98 2.29
CA SER A 63 -11.43 -8.77 2.58
C SER A 63 -11.13 -8.92 4.08
N GLY A 64 -11.90 -8.29 4.96
CA GLY A 64 -11.70 -8.35 6.40
C GLY A 64 -10.56 -7.47 6.95
N LEU A 65 -10.00 -6.57 6.12
CA LEU A 65 -8.92 -5.67 6.53
C LEU A 65 -9.40 -4.44 7.29
N VAL A 66 -10.68 -4.10 7.15
CA VAL A 66 -11.35 -3.05 7.94
C VAL A 66 -12.68 -3.59 8.49
N ASP A 67 -13.17 -2.97 9.55
CA ASP A 67 -14.43 -3.32 10.18
C ASP A 67 -15.65 -2.97 9.30
N ASP A 68 -16.85 -3.37 9.75
CA ASP A 68 -18.10 -3.10 9.03
C ASP A 68 -18.41 -1.62 8.89
N SER A 69 -17.94 -0.78 9.82
CA SER A 69 -18.08 0.67 9.74
C SER A 69 -17.21 1.30 8.63
N LYS A 70 -16.23 0.57 8.12
CA LYS A 70 -15.19 1.04 7.18
C LYS A 70 -14.33 2.18 7.75
N ARG A 71 -14.25 2.27 9.07
CA ARG A 71 -13.53 3.34 9.79
C ARG A 71 -12.28 2.84 10.50
N ARG A 72 -12.25 1.57 10.89
CA ARG A 72 -11.18 1.00 11.72
C ARG A 72 -10.50 -0.17 11.03
N PRO A 73 -9.17 -0.14 10.89
CA PRO A 73 -8.41 -1.28 10.38
C PRO A 73 -8.50 -2.45 11.36
N ASN A 74 -8.63 -3.64 10.80
CA ASN A 74 -8.39 -4.88 11.55
C ASN A 74 -6.88 -5.13 11.60
N ARG A 75 -6.23 -4.72 12.70
CA ARG A 75 -4.78 -4.76 12.83
C ARG A 75 -4.21 -6.17 12.67
N THR A 76 -4.84 -7.17 13.27
CA THR A 76 -4.40 -8.56 13.20
C THR A 76 -4.47 -9.10 11.78
N ALA A 77 -5.58 -8.90 11.09
CA ALA A 77 -5.75 -9.34 9.71
C ALA A 77 -4.81 -8.58 8.75
N LEU A 78 -4.61 -7.30 8.98
CA LEU A 78 -3.68 -6.48 8.18
C LEU A 78 -2.24 -6.96 8.36
N GLU A 79 -1.79 -7.19 9.60
CA GLU A 79 -0.45 -7.71 9.91
C GLU A 79 -0.22 -9.06 9.26
N GLU A 80 -1.16 -9.99 9.40
CA GLU A 80 -1.11 -11.31 8.76
C GLU A 80 -0.99 -11.18 7.23
N PHE A 81 -1.80 -10.32 6.62
CA PHE A 81 -1.73 -10.09 5.18
C PHE A 81 -0.40 -9.48 4.74
N LEU A 82 0.11 -8.46 5.44
CA LEU A 82 1.37 -7.81 5.09
C LEU A 82 2.57 -8.77 5.20
N ILE A 83 2.60 -9.61 6.22
CA ILE A 83 3.71 -10.54 6.46
C ILE A 83 3.64 -11.75 5.52
N HIS A 84 2.46 -12.33 5.33
CA HIS A 84 2.31 -13.64 4.70
C HIS A 84 1.67 -13.60 3.31
N GLY A 85 0.82 -12.61 3.01
CA GLY A 85 0.01 -12.55 1.80
C GLY A 85 0.50 -11.60 0.74
N LEU A 86 0.94 -10.40 1.13
CA LEU A 86 1.25 -9.28 0.22
C LEU A 86 2.21 -9.67 -0.91
N LYS A 87 3.29 -10.34 -0.59
CA LYS A 87 4.34 -10.76 -1.53
C LYS A 87 3.86 -11.69 -2.64
N TYR A 88 2.78 -12.43 -2.40
CA TYR A 88 2.20 -13.33 -3.39
C TYR A 88 1.11 -12.67 -4.23
N VAL A 89 0.39 -11.71 -3.66
CA VAL A 89 -0.72 -11.02 -4.33
C VAL A 89 -0.20 -9.83 -5.13
N PHE A 90 0.74 -9.08 -4.57
CA PHE A 90 1.34 -7.89 -5.17
C PHE A 90 2.88 -7.97 -5.06
N PRO A 91 3.53 -8.85 -5.84
CA PRO A 91 4.98 -9.00 -5.78
C PRO A 91 5.69 -7.71 -6.17
N ALA A 92 6.77 -7.40 -5.44
CA ALA A 92 7.61 -6.25 -5.77
C ALA A 92 8.47 -6.52 -7.00
N GLU A 93 8.61 -5.52 -7.86
CA GLU A 93 9.47 -5.58 -9.05
C GLU A 93 10.64 -4.62 -8.89
N MET A 94 11.83 -5.12 -9.24
CA MET A 94 13.07 -4.32 -9.25
C MET A 94 13.27 -3.71 -10.64
N GLY A 95 13.77 -2.48 -10.68
CA GLY A 95 14.08 -1.76 -11.93
C GLY A 95 15.49 -1.18 -11.95
N ALA A 96 15.72 -0.22 -12.83
CA ALA A 96 17.03 0.43 -12.96
C ALA A 96 17.34 1.34 -11.76
N VAL A 97 18.63 1.69 -11.60
CA VAL A 97 19.05 2.70 -10.61
C VAL A 97 18.46 4.07 -10.98
N CYS A 98 17.78 4.71 -10.06
CA CYS A 98 17.16 6.01 -10.27
C CYS A 98 17.15 6.86 -9.01
N ARG A 99 16.66 8.10 -9.15
CA ARG A 99 16.36 8.98 -8.01
C ARG A 99 14.98 8.64 -7.45
N GLY A 100 14.84 8.67 -6.11
CA GLY A 100 13.57 8.39 -5.49
C GLY A 100 13.54 8.62 -3.98
N LEU A 101 12.50 8.08 -3.34
CA LEU A 101 12.36 8.00 -1.90
C LEU A 101 12.90 6.67 -1.37
N PRO A 102 13.69 6.69 -0.27
CA PRO A 102 14.14 5.45 0.36
C PRO A 102 12.98 4.54 0.75
N THR A 103 13.16 3.24 0.55
CA THR A 103 12.18 2.22 0.93
C THR A 103 12.89 0.97 1.47
N SER A 104 12.12 0.01 2.02
CA SER A 104 12.65 -1.24 2.54
C SER A 104 13.73 -1.01 3.60
N HIS A 105 14.85 -1.73 3.53
CA HIS A 105 15.98 -1.59 4.47
C HIS A 105 16.67 -0.22 4.44
N SER A 106 16.43 0.58 3.41
CA SER A 106 16.98 1.95 3.29
C SER A 106 16.14 2.99 4.04
N MET A 107 15.00 2.61 4.57
CA MET A 107 14.10 3.48 5.34
C MET A 107 14.04 3.05 6.82
N THR A 108 13.85 4.01 7.70
CA THR A 108 13.59 3.73 9.12
C THR A 108 12.27 2.99 9.30
N PRO A 109 12.12 2.08 10.28
CA PRO A 109 13.13 1.75 11.31
C PRO A 109 14.20 0.76 10.83
N LEU A 110 14.04 0.09 9.70
CA LEU A 110 14.92 -0.99 9.24
C LEU A 110 16.35 -0.52 9.00
N SER A 111 16.55 0.70 8.46
CA SER A 111 17.87 1.28 8.22
C SER A 111 18.73 1.46 9.48
N LYS A 112 18.10 1.47 10.67
CA LYS A 112 18.81 1.53 11.95
C LYS A 112 19.32 0.17 12.41
N THR A 113 18.75 -0.90 11.90
CA THR A 113 19.02 -2.28 12.32
C THR A 113 19.84 -3.04 11.27
N ILE A 114 19.58 -2.77 9.99
CA ILE A 114 20.25 -3.40 8.87
C ILE A 114 21.37 -2.48 8.39
N VAL A 115 22.61 -2.94 8.53
CA VAL A 115 23.76 -2.23 7.98
C VAL A 115 23.79 -2.47 6.47
N SER A 116 23.57 -1.43 5.69
CA SER A 116 23.70 -1.45 4.23
C SER A 116 24.80 -0.50 3.77
N GLU A 117 25.47 -0.85 2.69
CA GLU A 117 26.46 0.03 2.10
C GLU A 117 25.80 1.19 1.32
N PRO A 118 26.49 2.32 1.10
CA PRO A 118 25.88 3.48 0.42
C PRO A 118 25.34 3.18 -0.99
N HIS A 119 25.86 2.15 -1.66
CA HIS A 119 25.41 1.72 -2.98
C HIS A 119 24.26 0.69 -2.94
N ASP A 120 23.89 0.20 -1.76
CA ASP A 120 22.85 -0.79 -1.56
C ASP A 120 21.53 -0.13 -1.09
N GLN A 121 21.22 1.03 -1.66
CA GLN A 121 20.01 1.77 -1.36
C GLN A 121 18.87 1.32 -2.26
N TYR A 122 17.69 1.13 -1.67
CA TYR A 122 16.43 0.88 -2.38
C TYR A 122 15.54 2.11 -2.35
N VAL A 123 14.98 2.46 -3.50
CA VAL A 123 14.14 3.65 -3.64
C VAL A 123 12.87 3.34 -4.43
N TRP A 124 11.77 3.98 -4.07
CA TRP A 124 10.66 4.16 -4.99
C TRP A 124 10.99 5.28 -5.96
N PRO A 125 10.84 5.09 -7.29
CA PRO A 125 11.04 6.18 -8.25
C PRO A 125 10.15 7.38 -7.90
N TYR A 126 10.78 8.55 -7.72
CA TYR A 126 10.07 9.78 -7.37
C TYR A 126 10.90 11.00 -7.79
N ALA A 127 10.28 11.91 -8.58
CA ALA A 127 11.00 13.04 -9.17
C ALA A 127 11.60 13.99 -8.11
N ASP A 128 10.85 14.19 -7.01
CA ASP A 128 11.27 15.06 -5.90
C ASP A 128 12.09 14.30 -4.83
N GLY A 129 12.45 13.06 -5.10
CA GLY A 129 13.31 12.28 -4.22
C GLY A 129 14.75 12.79 -4.21
N ASN A 130 15.43 12.56 -3.10
CA ASN A 130 16.81 13.04 -2.86
C ASN A 130 17.85 11.92 -2.76
N VAL A 131 17.43 10.67 -2.88
CA VAL A 131 18.31 9.50 -2.80
C VAL A 131 18.37 8.81 -4.16
N ARG A 132 19.56 8.32 -4.52
CA ARG A 132 19.78 7.50 -5.71
C ARG A 132 20.01 6.06 -5.28
N GLY A 133 19.27 5.13 -5.85
CA GLY A 133 19.37 3.72 -5.50
C GLY A 133 18.71 2.80 -6.53
N GLN A 134 18.76 1.52 -6.23
CA GLN A 134 18.04 0.49 -6.98
C GLN A 134 16.54 0.73 -6.88
N SER A 135 15.85 0.88 -7.99
CA SER A 135 14.41 1.11 -7.95
C SER A 135 13.65 -0.15 -7.58
N VAL A 136 12.62 0.07 -6.74
CA VAL A 136 11.59 -0.92 -6.44
C VAL A 136 10.27 -0.31 -6.88
N ALA A 137 9.48 -1.04 -7.67
CA ALA A 137 8.18 -0.55 -8.07
C ALA A 137 7.31 -0.35 -6.82
N PRO A 138 6.69 0.83 -6.63
CA PRO A 138 5.79 1.05 -5.52
C PRO A 138 4.54 0.19 -5.68
N LEU A 139 3.92 -0.16 -4.56
CA LEU A 139 2.69 -0.93 -4.54
C LEU A 139 1.58 -0.33 -5.43
N TYR A 140 1.53 1.00 -5.46
CA TYR A 140 0.63 1.79 -6.30
C TYR A 140 1.31 3.11 -6.70
N PRO A 141 1.02 3.70 -7.88
CA PRO A 141 1.74 4.88 -8.36
C PRO A 141 1.76 6.08 -7.42
N SER A 142 0.73 6.27 -6.60
CA SER A 142 0.67 7.40 -5.65
C SER A 142 1.41 7.15 -4.33
N VAL A 143 1.95 5.95 -4.09
CA VAL A 143 2.65 5.61 -2.83
C VAL A 143 3.81 6.56 -2.52
N PRO A 144 4.73 6.88 -3.44
CA PRO A 144 5.81 7.82 -3.15
C PRO A 144 5.30 9.21 -2.77
N TYR A 145 4.27 9.70 -3.44
CA TYR A 145 3.62 10.96 -3.11
C TYR A 145 3.02 10.95 -1.69
N ALA A 146 2.25 9.91 -1.37
CA ALA A 146 1.65 9.73 -0.05
C ALA A 146 2.71 9.66 1.06
N ALA A 147 3.75 8.87 0.85
CA ALA A 147 4.86 8.70 1.78
C ALA A 147 5.65 9.99 2.00
N SER A 148 5.89 10.78 0.95
CA SER A 148 6.61 12.06 1.05
C SER A 148 5.89 13.10 1.90
N ARG A 149 4.57 12.98 2.04
CA ARG A 149 3.71 13.91 2.80
C ARG A 149 3.39 13.45 4.22
N ASP A 150 3.60 12.18 4.51
CA ASP A 150 3.26 11.59 5.80
C ASP A 150 4.40 10.67 6.29
N PRO A 151 5.27 11.17 7.18
CA PRO A 151 6.40 10.40 7.69
C PRO A 151 5.99 9.08 8.38
N LYS A 152 4.87 9.07 9.08
CA LYS A 152 4.37 7.85 9.74
C LYS A 152 3.88 6.80 8.74
N LEU A 153 3.34 7.24 7.62
CA LEU A 153 2.93 6.35 6.54
C LEU A 153 4.15 5.82 5.78
N HIS A 154 5.22 6.59 5.72
CA HIS A 154 6.48 6.22 5.06
C HIS A 154 7.23 5.14 5.86
N GLU A 155 7.25 5.23 7.20
CA GLU A 155 7.82 4.20 8.10
C GLU A 155 7.09 2.85 8.00
#